data_9a4b04b5b315c52e64b5356b84cf32ba
#
_entry.id   9a4b04b5b315c52e64b5356b84cf32ba
#
_cell.length_a   1.000
_cell.length_b   1.000
_cell.length_c   1.000
_cell.angle_alpha   90.00
_cell.angle_beta   90.00
_cell.angle_gamma   90.00
#
_symmetry.space_group_name_H-M   'P 1'
#
loop_
_entity.id
_entity.type
_entity.pdbx_description
1 polymer ?
#
loop_
_entity_poly.entity_id
_entity_poly.type
_entity_poly.pdbx_seq_one_letter_code
_entity_poly.pdbx_strand_id
1 'polypeptide(L)'
;FLLLNLTICAIYAQSQPVSQRLDALLNDEILKTSEVGITVFDLTTGESLYRYQDEKLYRPASIEKVITSVTALARLGADYTMDTHLRYTGKIENDTLKGNLYLIGGFDPELMDEDLDSLVAAVEAQGIRYVTDTIAADVSMMDSVYWGPGWSWDDTPYSFQPYLSPLMLNRGCVDVSVSPAQKDSLPTVRCTPVSDYYRVCNRAVSRNPQAGKLEITRNWLSNGNVITVSGNVSRPYTGQVNIYTSKDFFFHTFIQRLKEKGITSGVHTYADCPVIHDSIATFCTIRRPIRQVLERALKKSDNLCAESMFYHLAAQHAPHHRVTADDGTDAIADFMKTVLGFNPDNYKIVD
;
A
#
# COMPACT_ATOMS: atom_id res chain seq x y z
N PHE A 1 31.99 29.37 64.45
CA PHE A 1 31.29 29.54 63.18
C PHE A 1 32.06 28.82 62.12
N LEU A 2 31.67 27.57 61.84
CA LEU A 2 32.19 26.75 60.77
C LEU A 2 31.36 27.05 59.49
N LEU A 3 31.98 27.65 58.47
CA LEU A 3 31.45 27.79 57.15
C LEU A 3 31.71 26.48 56.39
N LEU A 4 30.66 25.69 56.21
CA LEU A 4 30.68 24.51 55.40
C LEU A 4 30.55 24.97 53.93
N ASN A 5 31.67 25.01 53.21
CA ASN A 5 31.68 25.18 51.76
C ASN A 5 31.17 23.88 51.08
N LEU A 6 29.90 23.85 50.77
CA LEU A 6 29.32 22.88 49.88
C LEU A 6 29.70 23.25 48.44
N THR A 7 30.83 22.71 47.98
CA THR A 7 31.16 22.69 46.56
C THR A 7 30.23 21.66 45.90
N ILE A 8 29.15 22.17 45.32
CA ILE A 8 28.32 21.37 44.41
C ILE A 8 29.17 21.12 43.15
N CYS A 9 29.89 20.00 43.13
CA CYS A 9 30.40 19.45 41.89
C CYS A 9 29.17 19.04 41.02
N ALA A 10 28.72 19.97 40.20
CA ALA A 10 27.89 19.64 39.07
C ALA A 10 28.72 18.70 38.15
N ILE A 11 28.48 17.40 38.28
CA ILE A 11 28.96 16.46 37.34
C ILE A 11 28.16 16.72 36.08
N TYR A 12 28.62 17.66 35.26
CA TYR A 12 28.30 17.68 33.85
C TYR A 12 28.92 16.39 33.31
N ALA A 13 28.12 15.33 33.18
CA ALA A 13 28.46 14.26 32.32
C ALA A 13 28.61 14.89 30.92
N GLN A 14 29.83 15.25 30.54
CA GLN A 14 30.16 15.64 29.18
C GLN A 14 29.81 14.45 28.33
N SER A 15 28.62 14.46 27.73
CA SER A 15 28.28 13.50 26.70
C SER A 15 29.36 13.66 25.64
N GLN A 16 30.06 12.56 25.33
CA GLN A 16 31.06 12.56 24.27
C GLN A 16 30.45 13.18 23.01
N PRO A 17 31.20 14.00 22.25
CA PRO A 17 30.74 14.52 20.98
C PRO A 17 30.14 13.40 20.11
N VAL A 18 29.11 13.71 19.35
CA VAL A 18 28.45 12.73 18.45
C VAL A 18 29.47 12.02 17.56
N SER A 19 30.46 12.76 17.05
CA SER A 19 31.55 12.20 16.24
C SER A 19 32.31 11.06 16.95
N GLN A 20 32.75 11.28 18.19
CA GLN A 20 33.50 10.26 18.95
C GLN A 20 32.67 9.01 19.24
N ARG A 21 31.36 9.18 19.48
CA ARG A 21 30.44 8.06 19.69
C ARG A 21 30.21 7.26 18.41
N LEU A 22 30.14 7.93 17.26
CA LEU A 22 30.01 7.27 15.96
C LEU A 22 31.30 6.57 15.56
N ASP A 23 32.46 7.20 15.79
CA ASP A 23 33.76 6.55 15.54
C ASP A 23 33.95 5.30 16.40
N ALA A 24 33.53 5.34 17.67
CA ALA A 24 33.56 4.16 18.54
C ALA A 24 32.62 3.05 18.03
N LEU A 25 31.44 3.41 17.54
CA LEU A 25 30.49 2.45 16.97
C LEU A 25 31.05 1.77 15.72
N LEU A 26 31.72 2.53 14.84
CA LEU A 26 32.34 1.99 13.61
C LEU A 26 33.46 0.96 13.87
N ASN A 27 33.97 0.88 15.10
CA ASN A 27 34.90 -0.15 15.49
C ASN A 27 34.27 -1.50 15.85
N ASP A 28 32.95 -1.61 15.87
CA ASP A 28 32.23 -2.89 16.05
C ASP A 28 32.57 -3.86 14.92
N GLU A 29 32.79 -5.13 15.27
CA GLU A 29 33.27 -6.16 14.33
C GLU A 29 32.29 -6.35 13.15
N ILE A 30 30.96 -6.20 13.38
CA ILE A 30 29.96 -6.33 12.32
C ILE A 30 30.06 -5.16 11.32
N LEU A 31 30.39 -3.96 11.79
CA LEU A 31 30.50 -2.77 10.95
C LEU A 31 31.83 -2.75 10.15
N LYS A 32 32.88 -3.41 10.66
CA LYS A 32 34.12 -3.56 9.92
C LYS A 32 33.99 -4.40 8.65
N THR A 33 33.02 -5.31 8.62
CA THR A 33 32.74 -6.20 7.48
C THR A 33 31.53 -5.78 6.65
N SER A 34 30.88 -4.66 7.03
CA SER A 34 29.70 -4.12 6.36
C SER A 34 30.03 -2.87 5.56
N GLU A 35 29.21 -2.60 4.55
CA GLU A 35 29.23 -1.29 3.89
C GLU A 35 28.45 -0.30 4.76
N VAL A 36 29.10 0.78 5.18
CA VAL A 36 28.54 1.80 6.05
C VAL A 36 28.80 3.18 5.49
N GLY A 37 27.76 3.99 5.38
CA GLY A 37 27.83 5.42 5.10
C GLY A 37 27.05 6.18 6.17
N ILE A 38 27.60 7.27 6.70
CA ILE A 38 26.94 8.08 7.73
C ILE A 38 27.10 9.55 7.37
N THR A 39 25.97 10.28 7.33
CA THR A 39 25.95 11.73 7.35
C THR A 39 25.06 12.20 8.50
N VAL A 40 25.57 13.09 9.35
CA VAL A 40 24.80 13.78 10.36
C VAL A 40 24.81 15.27 10.04
N PHE A 41 23.63 15.84 9.84
CA PHE A 41 23.46 17.21 9.42
C PHE A 41 22.59 17.96 10.43
N ASP A 42 23.01 19.15 10.84
CA ASP A 42 22.23 20.03 11.68
C ASP A 42 21.34 20.92 10.80
N LEU A 43 20.03 20.67 10.84
CA LEU A 43 19.05 21.44 10.07
C LEU A 43 18.89 22.88 10.58
N THR A 44 19.32 23.19 11.81
CA THR A 44 19.21 24.52 12.40
C THR A 44 20.33 25.43 11.94
N THR A 45 21.56 24.89 11.94
CA THR A 45 22.76 25.63 11.54
C THR A 45 23.09 25.49 10.05
N GLY A 46 22.57 24.45 9.39
CA GLY A 46 22.92 24.12 8.01
C GLY A 46 24.30 23.47 7.88
N GLU A 47 24.85 22.90 8.95
CA GLU A 47 26.20 22.34 8.96
C GLU A 47 26.18 20.82 9.06
N SER A 48 27.16 20.19 8.39
CA SER A 48 27.42 18.76 8.55
C SER A 48 28.24 18.52 9.82
N LEU A 49 27.67 17.81 10.78
CA LEU A 49 28.31 17.47 12.05
C LEU A 49 29.21 16.23 11.97
N TYR A 50 28.92 15.33 11.02
CA TYR A 50 29.69 14.11 10.83
C TYR A 50 29.51 13.57 9.42
N ARG A 51 30.57 13.06 8.82
CA ARG A 51 30.58 12.37 7.53
C ARG A 51 31.51 11.15 7.59
N TYR A 52 31.02 10.02 7.11
CA TYR A 52 31.80 8.82 6.96
C TYR A 52 31.35 8.07 5.71
N GLN A 53 32.22 7.96 4.71
CA GLN A 53 31.98 7.28 3.44
C GLN A 53 30.64 7.63 2.76
N ASP A 54 30.15 8.84 2.97
CA ASP A 54 28.84 9.31 2.53
C ASP A 54 28.75 9.62 1.01
N GLU A 55 29.91 9.63 0.31
CA GLU A 55 29.98 9.78 -1.14
C GLU A 55 29.96 8.45 -1.91
N LYS A 56 29.89 7.30 -1.20
CA LYS A 56 29.77 6.00 -1.84
C LYS A 56 28.33 5.71 -2.25
N LEU A 57 28.17 4.89 -3.31
CA LEU A 57 26.87 4.40 -3.71
C LEU A 57 26.43 3.24 -2.79
N TYR A 58 25.25 3.37 -2.26
CA TYR A 58 24.59 2.37 -1.42
C TYR A 58 23.25 1.97 -2.03
N ARG A 59 22.73 0.79 -1.65
CA ARG A 59 21.34 0.42 -1.92
C ARG A 59 20.45 1.15 -0.91
N PRO A 60 19.60 2.08 -1.35
CA PRO A 60 18.79 2.89 -0.44
C PRO A 60 17.70 2.07 0.27
N ALA A 61 17.23 0.96 -0.35
CA ALA A 61 16.06 0.23 0.13
C ALA A 61 14.91 1.19 0.46
N SER A 62 14.18 0.97 1.54
CA SER A 62 13.01 1.78 1.87
C SER A 62 13.26 3.27 2.18
N ILE A 63 14.49 3.72 2.31
CA ILE A 63 14.75 5.17 2.43
C ILE A 63 14.52 5.90 1.11
N GLU A 64 14.49 5.21 -0.04
CA GLU A 64 14.09 5.77 -1.33
C GLU A 64 12.67 6.32 -1.33
N LYS A 65 11.77 5.76 -0.50
CA LYS A 65 10.42 6.31 -0.29
C LYS A 65 10.40 7.78 0.13
N VAL A 66 11.49 8.30 0.70
CA VAL A 66 11.62 9.72 1.01
C VAL A 66 11.64 10.55 -0.26
N ILE A 67 12.36 10.11 -1.31
CA ILE A 67 12.42 10.81 -2.59
C ILE A 67 11.04 10.80 -3.26
N THR A 68 10.40 9.65 -3.36
CA THR A 68 9.03 9.53 -3.89
C THR A 68 8.06 10.43 -3.12
N SER A 69 8.12 10.42 -1.78
CA SER A 69 7.24 11.20 -0.92
C SER A 69 7.43 12.72 -1.07
N VAL A 70 8.68 13.18 -1.11
CA VAL A 70 9.01 14.61 -1.30
C VAL A 70 8.57 15.07 -2.68
N THR A 71 8.82 14.27 -3.71
CA THR A 71 8.38 14.55 -5.09
C THR A 71 6.86 14.63 -5.17
N ALA A 72 6.15 13.66 -4.57
CA ALA A 72 4.69 13.64 -4.56
C ALA A 72 4.12 14.88 -3.84
N LEU A 73 4.64 15.23 -2.67
CA LEU A 73 4.20 16.41 -1.96
C LEU A 73 4.46 17.70 -2.73
N ALA A 74 5.60 17.82 -3.40
CA ALA A 74 5.99 19.00 -4.16
C ALA A 74 5.20 19.15 -5.47
N ARG A 75 4.92 18.05 -6.17
CA ARG A 75 4.26 18.05 -7.48
C ARG A 75 2.73 17.97 -7.39
N LEU A 76 2.21 17.10 -6.54
CA LEU A 76 0.76 16.92 -6.38
C LEU A 76 0.15 17.93 -5.41
N GLY A 77 0.91 18.35 -4.39
CA GLY A 77 0.45 19.27 -3.36
C GLY A 77 -0.12 18.57 -2.12
N ALA A 78 -0.20 19.33 -1.02
CA ALA A 78 -0.63 18.79 0.29
C ALA A 78 -2.14 18.47 0.37
N ASP A 79 -2.94 19.09 -0.49
CA ASP A 79 -4.40 18.92 -0.54
C ASP A 79 -4.83 17.88 -1.60
N TYR A 80 -3.87 17.22 -2.23
CA TYR A 80 -4.15 16.17 -3.23
C TYR A 80 -4.89 15.00 -2.61
N THR A 81 -5.85 14.45 -3.37
CA THR A 81 -6.60 13.26 -2.98
C THR A 81 -6.54 12.18 -4.07
N MET A 82 -6.47 10.94 -3.64
CA MET A 82 -6.60 9.76 -4.48
C MET A 82 -8.07 9.34 -4.44
N ASP A 83 -8.77 9.53 -5.56
CA ASP A 83 -10.22 9.45 -5.60
C ASP A 83 -10.70 8.19 -6.33
N THR A 84 -11.47 7.35 -5.64
CA THR A 84 -12.22 6.24 -6.25
C THR A 84 -13.66 6.65 -6.44
N HIS A 85 -14.17 6.55 -7.68
CA HIS A 85 -15.51 7.03 -8.02
C HIS A 85 -16.46 5.89 -8.36
N LEU A 86 -17.69 6.03 -7.88
CA LEU A 86 -18.85 5.28 -8.36
C LEU A 86 -19.72 6.20 -9.17
N ARG A 87 -19.79 5.96 -10.48
CA ARG A 87 -20.49 6.80 -11.45
C ARG A 87 -21.48 6.00 -12.28
N TYR A 88 -22.39 6.68 -12.94
CA TYR A 88 -23.38 6.03 -13.81
C TYR A 88 -23.75 6.88 -15.02
N THR A 89 -24.26 6.22 -16.05
CA THR A 89 -24.93 6.86 -17.20
C THR A 89 -26.38 6.38 -17.29
N GLY A 90 -27.20 7.12 -18.02
CA GLY A 90 -28.60 6.77 -18.21
C GLY A 90 -29.54 7.36 -17.15
N LYS A 91 -30.64 6.69 -16.90
CA LYS A 91 -31.72 7.18 -15.99
C LYS A 91 -32.12 6.11 -15.00
N ILE A 92 -32.48 6.53 -13.80
CA ILE A 92 -33.11 5.66 -12.80
C ILE A 92 -34.64 5.79 -12.98
N GLU A 93 -35.29 4.68 -13.29
CA GLU A 93 -36.73 4.59 -13.42
C GLU A 93 -37.24 3.46 -12.52
N ASN A 94 -38.08 3.81 -11.54
CA ASN A 94 -38.48 2.93 -10.45
C ASN A 94 -37.26 2.39 -9.68
N ASP A 95 -37.03 1.09 -9.72
CA ASP A 95 -35.88 0.38 -9.09
C ASP A 95 -34.79 -0.04 -10.08
N THR A 96 -34.81 0.54 -11.28
CA THR A 96 -33.91 0.12 -12.38
C THR A 96 -33.08 1.28 -12.89
N LEU A 97 -31.76 1.10 -12.91
CA LEU A 97 -30.84 1.96 -13.66
C LEU A 97 -30.84 1.51 -15.12
N LYS A 98 -31.48 2.31 -16.00
CA LYS A 98 -31.41 2.12 -17.46
C LYS A 98 -30.14 2.77 -17.97
N GLY A 99 -29.03 2.04 -17.95
CA GLY A 99 -27.70 2.49 -18.28
C GLY A 99 -26.62 1.69 -17.59
N ASN A 100 -25.43 2.26 -17.52
CA ASN A 100 -24.25 1.63 -16.95
C ASN A 100 -23.91 2.15 -15.56
N LEU A 101 -23.32 1.29 -14.75
CA LEU A 101 -22.67 1.64 -13.49
C LEU A 101 -21.16 1.47 -13.66
N TYR A 102 -20.39 2.49 -13.28
CA TYR A 102 -18.94 2.51 -13.43
C TYR A 102 -18.25 2.65 -12.08
N LEU A 103 -17.31 1.77 -11.81
CA LEU A 103 -16.41 1.82 -10.68
C LEU A 103 -15.03 2.22 -11.19
N ILE A 104 -14.61 3.47 -10.95
CA ILE A 104 -13.39 4.06 -11.49
C ILE A 104 -12.34 4.10 -10.40
N GLY A 105 -11.26 3.34 -10.60
CA GLY A 105 -10.16 3.22 -9.65
C GLY A 105 -9.24 4.44 -9.66
N GLY A 106 -8.98 4.99 -8.48
CA GLY A 106 -8.05 6.08 -8.28
C GLY A 106 -6.75 5.68 -7.60
N PHE A 107 -6.41 4.40 -7.61
CA PHE A 107 -5.24 3.86 -6.95
C PHE A 107 -5.08 4.34 -5.48
N ASP A 108 -6.22 4.37 -4.74
CA ASP A 108 -6.22 4.58 -3.30
C ASP A 108 -5.64 3.35 -2.59
N PRO A 109 -4.46 3.43 -1.95
CA PRO A 109 -3.82 2.28 -1.30
C PRO A 109 -4.49 1.90 0.02
N GLU A 110 -5.39 2.73 0.51
CA GLU A 110 -6.10 2.59 1.78
C GLU A 110 -7.61 2.36 1.57
N LEU A 111 -8.03 1.88 0.39
CA LEU A 111 -9.43 1.52 0.12
C LEU A 111 -9.75 0.23 0.89
N MET A 112 -10.48 0.39 2.00
CA MET A 112 -10.74 -0.68 2.95
C MET A 112 -12.14 -1.26 2.81
N ASP A 113 -12.46 -2.23 3.64
CA ASP A 113 -13.74 -2.96 3.65
C ASP A 113 -14.94 -2.02 3.84
N GLU A 114 -14.81 -1.03 4.71
CA GLU A 114 -15.82 -0.03 5.00
C GLU A 114 -16.05 0.95 3.84
N ASP A 115 -15.00 1.23 3.07
CA ASP A 115 -15.11 2.06 1.86
C ASP A 115 -15.89 1.31 0.77
N LEU A 116 -15.66 0.00 0.63
CA LEU A 116 -16.43 -0.84 -0.29
C LEU A 116 -17.90 -0.90 0.11
N ASP A 117 -18.19 -1.06 1.40
CA ASP A 117 -19.57 -1.00 1.91
C ASP A 117 -20.24 0.34 1.61
N SER A 118 -19.50 1.44 1.71
CA SER A 118 -19.99 2.78 1.39
C SER A 118 -20.34 2.92 -0.10
N LEU A 119 -19.54 2.34 -1.00
CA LEU A 119 -19.84 2.31 -2.44
C LEU A 119 -21.12 1.51 -2.73
N VAL A 120 -21.28 0.35 -2.09
CA VAL A 120 -22.49 -0.49 -2.23
C VAL A 120 -23.72 0.23 -1.67
N ALA A 121 -23.60 0.84 -0.50
CA ALA A 121 -24.68 1.60 0.13
C ALA A 121 -25.12 2.81 -0.71
N ALA A 122 -24.20 3.42 -1.44
CA ALA A 122 -24.53 4.52 -2.35
C ALA A 122 -25.44 4.09 -3.52
N VAL A 123 -25.30 2.86 -4.03
CA VAL A 123 -26.21 2.29 -5.02
C VAL A 123 -27.55 1.94 -4.38
N GLU A 124 -27.52 1.29 -3.21
CA GLU A 124 -28.73 0.89 -2.46
C GLU A 124 -29.59 2.11 -2.10
N ALA A 125 -28.98 3.22 -1.72
CA ALA A 125 -29.65 4.47 -1.36
C ALA A 125 -30.44 5.10 -2.51
N GLN A 126 -30.11 4.77 -3.77
CA GLN A 126 -30.86 5.19 -4.95
C GLN A 126 -32.10 4.30 -5.21
N GLY A 127 -32.33 3.28 -4.40
CA GLY A 127 -33.43 2.33 -4.58
C GLY A 127 -33.23 1.36 -5.75
N ILE A 128 -32.02 1.30 -6.33
CA ILE A 128 -31.73 0.47 -7.49
C ILE A 128 -31.72 -1.02 -7.09
N ARG A 129 -32.40 -1.85 -7.88
CA ARG A 129 -32.41 -3.30 -7.79
C ARG A 129 -31.83 -3.98 -9.04
N TYR A 130 -31.87 -3.26 -10.16
CA TYR A 130 -31.35 -3.80 -11.43
C TYR A 130 -30.62 -2.74 -12.24
N VAL A 131 -29.49 -3.12 -12.85
CA VAL A 131 -28.72 -2.34 -13.82
C VAL A 131 -28.90 -3.01 -15.19
N THR A 132 -29.50 -2.30 -16.16
CA THR A 132 -29.88 -2.91 -17.44
C THR A 132 -28.68 -3.26 -18.31
N ASP A 133 -27.68 -2.37 -18.35
CA ASP A 133 -26.54 -2.53 -19.26
C ASP A 133 -25.37 -3.18 -18.50
N THR A 134 -24.35 -2.44 -18.20
CA THR A 134 -23.11 -3.02 -17.67
C THR A 134 -22.75 -2.43 -16.31
N ILE A 135 -22.24 -3.26 -15.41
CA ILE A 135 -21.40 -2.81 -14.31
C ILE A 135 -19.94 -2.96 -14.77
N ALA A 136 -19.23 -1.84 -14.92
CA ALA A 136 -17.88 -1.81 -15.45
C ALA A 136 -16.89 -1.29 -14.42
N ALA A 137 -15.74 -1.97 -14.28
CA ALA A 137 -14.60 -1.50 -13.51
C ALA A 137 -13.57 -0.85 -14.44
N ASP A 138 -13.18 0.39 -14.12
CA ASP A 138 -12.14 1.13 -14.84
C ASP A 138 -10.84 1.11 -14.05
N VAL A 139 -9.85 0.43 -14.58
CA VAL A 139 -8.46 0.35 -14.08
C VAL A 139 -7.47 0.94 -15.07
N SER A 140 -7.94 1.79 -15.97
CA SER A 140 -7.15 2.33 -17.09
C SER A 140 -6.14 3.40 -16.69
N MET A 141 -6.09 3.80 -15.43
CA MET A 141 -5.09 4.76 -14.94
C MET A 141 -3.66 4.29 -15.17
N MET A 142 -3.39 3.00 -14.99
CA MET A 142 -2.08 2.41 -15.22
C MET A 142 -2.13 1.25 -16.23
N ASP A 143 -0.99 0.77 -16.66
CA ASP A 143 -0.85 -0.41 -17.50
C ASP A 143 -1.26 -1.69 -16.76
N SER A 144 -1.05 -2.85 -17.41
CA SER A 144 -1.40 -4.15 -16.82
C SER A 144 -0.21 -4.83 -16.13
N VAL A 145 0.85 -4.10 -15.85
CA VAL A 145 2.03 -4.61 -15.16
C VAL A 145 1.79 -4.50 -13.65
N TYR A 146 1.63 -5.64 -13.00
CA TYR A 146 1.25 -5.69 -11.57
C TYR A 146 2.43 -5.48 -10.62
N TRP A 147 3.67 -5.58 -11.12
CA TRP A 147 4.89 -5.52 -10.33
C TRP A 147 5.95 -4.69 -11.03
N GLY A 148 6.76 -3.99 -10.25
CA GLY A 148 7.93 -3.29 -10.75
C GLY A 148 9.06 -4.24 -11.22
N PRO A 149 9.92 -3.76 -12.13
CA PRO A 149 11.10 -4.50 -12.52
C PRO A 149 12.03 -4.80 -11.34
N GLY A 150 12.45 -6.06 -11.20
CA GLY A 150 13.34 -6.47 -10.12
C GLY A 150 12.66 -6.90 -8.82
N TRP A 151 11.33 -6.87 -8.75
CA TRP A 151 10.60 -7.47 -7.64
C TRP A 151 10.80 -8.98 -7.61
N SER A 152 11.06 -9.54 -6.42
CA SER A 152 11.32 -10.97 -6.27
C SER A 152 10.03 -11.79 -6.39
N TRP A 153 10.04 -12.82 -7.25
CA TRP A 153 8.88 -13.68 -7.46
C TRP A 153 8.47 -14.46 -6.21
N ASP A 154 9.41 -14.78 -5.32
CA ASP A 154 9.20 -15.52 -4.08
C ASP A 154 8.64 -14.64 -2.94
N ASP A 155 8.60 -13.33 -3.13
CA ASP A 155 7.88 -12.41 -2.25
C ASP A 155 6.38 -12.35 -2.54
N THR A 156 5.94 -13.03 -3.59
CA THR A 156 4.57 -13.04 -4.09
C THR A 156 3.47 -13.31 -3.05
N PRO A 157 3.62 -14.19 -2.02
CA PRO A 157 2.55 -14.39 -1.04
C PRO A 157 2.47 -13.32 0.05
N TYR A 158 3.46 -12.43 0.13
CA TYR A 158 3.55 -11.47 1.22
C TYR A 158 2.77 -10.18 0.95
N SER A 159 2.26 -9.58 2.01
CA SER A 159 1.43 -8.37 1.95
C SER A 159 2.19 -7.12 1.50
N PHE A 160 3.51 -7.11 1.58
CA PHE A 160 4.33 -6.00 1.12
C PHE A 160 4.59 -6.00 -0.40
N GLN A 161 4.15 -7.04 -1.12
CA GLN A 161 4.22 -7.17 -2.57
C GLN A 161 2.83 -7.54 -3.15
N PRO A 162 1.84 -6.64 -3.05
CA PRO A 162 0.52 -6.89 -3.64
C PRO A 162 0.57 -6.76 -5.17
N TYR A 163 -0.44 -7.31 -5.84
CA TYR A 163 -0.67 -7.08 -7.26
C TYR A 163 -1.23 -5.67 -7.47
N LEU A 164 -0.42 -4.77 -8.02
CA LEU A 164 -0.79 -3.36 -8.19
C LEU A 164 -1.98 -3.19 -9.14
N SER A 165 -2.90 -2.32 -8.76
CA SER A 165 -4.05 -1.95 -9.59
C SER A 165 -4.69 -0.66 -9.06
N PRO A 166 -5.30 0.17 -9.92
CA PRO A 166 -6.10 1.31 -9.48
C PRO A 166 -7.30 0.95 -8.60
N LEU A 167 -7.76 -0.29 -8.62
CA LEU A 167 -8.79 -0.84 -7.73
C LEU A 167 -8.19 -1.95 -6.87
N MET A 168 -8.02 -1.69 -5.59
CA MET A 168 -7.48 -2.64 -4.62
C MET A 168 -8.29 -2.58 -3.32
N LEU A 169 -8.76 -3.73 -2.84
CA LEU A 169 -9.44 -3.85 -1.57
C LEU A 169 -8.46 -4.31 -0.50
N ASN A 170 -8.49 -3.66 0.67
CA ASN A 170 -7.66 -4.02 1.83
C ASN A 170 -6.18 -4.20 1.45
N ARG A 171 -5.65 -3.25 0.68
CA ARG A 171 -4.26 -3.26 0.16
C ARG A 171 -3.91 -4.47 -0.72
N GLY A 172 -4.91 -5.04 -1.41
CA GLY A 172 -4.73 -6.27 -2.19
C GLY A 172 -4.49 -7.50 -1.34
N CYS A 173 -4.93 -7.51 -0.08
CA CYS A 173 -4.66 -8.55 0.91
C CYS A 173 -5.92 -9.04 1.62
N VAL A 174 -5.79 -10.19 2.26
CA VAL A 174 -6.75 -10.70 3.24
C VAL A 174 -6.07 -10.78 4.60
N ASP A 175 -6.69 -10.19 5.62
CA ASP A 175 -6.31 -10.35 7.01
C ASP A 175 -6.84 -11.70 7.51
N VAL A 176 -5.95 -12.52 8.02
CA VAL A 176 -6.27 -13.86 8.53
C VAL A 176 -6.04 -13.90 10.03
N SER A 177 -7.11 -13.81 10.79
CA SER A 177 -7.08 -13.91 12.25
C SER A 177 -7.30 -15.34 12.69
N VAL A 178 -6.39 -15.85 13.51
CA VAL A 178 -6.45 -17.20 14.08
C VAL A 178 -6.50 -17.14 15.60
N SER A 179 -7.37 -17.93 16.21
CA SER A 179 -7.48 -18.03 17.66
C SER A 179 -7.49 -19.49 18.09
N PRO A 180 -6.65 -19.88 19.07
CA PRO A 180 -6.60 -21.26 19.50
C PRO A 180 -7.89 -21.64 20.25
N ALA A 181 -8.30 -22.87 20.07
CA ALA A 181 -9.38 -23.53 20.82
C ALA A 181 -8.79 -24.49 21.86
N GLN A 182 -9.46 -25.59 22.14
CA GLN A 182 -8.94 -26.66 23.03
C GLN A 182 -7.67 -27.27 22.40
N LYS A 183 -6.81 -27.81 23.27
CA LYS A 183 -5.60 -28.52 22.85
C LYS A 183 -5.92 -29.59 21.80
N ASP A 184 -5.10 -29.71 20.79
CA ASP A 184 -5.22 -30.69 19.69
C ASP A 184 -6.48 -30.55 18.81
N SER A 185 -7.28 -29.48 18.97
CA SER A 185 -8.43 -29.19 18.14
C SER A 185 -8.09 -28.14 17.05
N LEU A 186 -8.99 -27.98 16.08
CA LEU A 186 -8.87 -26.92 15.07
C LEU A 186 -9.02 -25.54 15.72
N PRO A 187 -8.15 -24.57 15.39
CA PRO A 187 -8.34 -23.19 15.78
C PRO A 187 -9.47 -22.53 14.98
N THR A 188 -10.04 -21.46 15.53
CA THR A 188 -10.93 -20.58 14.77
C THR A 188 -10.11 -19.74 13.81
N VAL A 189 -10.52 -19.70 12.54
CA VAL A 189 -9.94 -18.83 11.51
C VAL A 189 -11.02 -17.88 11.01
N ARG A 190 -10.69 -16.60 10.93
CA ARG A 190 -11.54 -15.55 10.34
C ARG A 190 -10.72 -14.76 9.33
N CYS A 191 -11.33 -14.43 8.20
CA CYS A 191 -10.71 -13.66 7.14
C CYS A 191 -11.52 -12.40 6.86
N THR A 192 -10.82 -11.29 6.62
CA THR A 192 -11.40 -9.99 6.29
C THR A 192 -10.57 -9.35 5.16
N PRO A 193 -11.18 -8.80 4.10
CA PRO A 193 -12.62 -8.77 3.78
C PRO A 193 -13.22 -10.14 3.55
N VAL A 194 -14.50 -10.33 3.89
CA VAL A 194 -15.24 -11.55 3.55
C VAL A 194 -15.59 -11.53 2.06
N SER A 195 -15.17 -12.57 1.35
CA SER A 195 -15.43 -12.73 -0.08
C SER A 195 -15.39 -14.21 -0.49
N ASP A 196 -16.15 -14.60 -1.48
CA ASP A 196 -16.08 -15.92 -2.09
C ASP A 196 -15.04 -16.02 -3.23
N TYR A 197 -14.28 -14.93 -3.47
CA TYR A 197 -13.14 -14.89 -4.37
C TYR A 197 -11.97 -15.80 -3.92
N TYR A 198 -11.85 -16.06 -2.64
CA TYR A 198 -10.85 -16.94 -2.07
C TYR A 198 -11.47 -18.06 -1.22
N ARG A 199 -10.71 -19.11 -0.97
CA ARG A 199 -11.08 -20.19 -0.06
C ARG A 199 -10.08 -20.33 1.06
N VAL A 200 -10.54 -20.79 2.23
CA VAL A 200 -9.68 -21.03 3.40
C VAL A 200 -9.56 -22.53 3.65
N CYS A 201 -8.33 -23.02 3.72
CA CYS A 201 -7.98 -24.38 4.11
C CYS A 201 -7.31 -24.34 5.49
N ASN A 202 -8.07 -24.65 6.55
CA ASN A 202 -7.55 -24.70 7.91
C ASN A 202 -7.02 -26.09 8.23
N ARG A 203 -5.70 -26.22 8.35
CA ARG A 203 -4.96 -27.44 8.77
C ARG A 203 -4.17 -27.20 10.05
N ALA A 204 -4.38 -26.07 10.73
CA ALA A 204 -3.66 -25.73 11.94
C ALA A 204 -4.22 -26.52 13.14
N VAL A 205 -3.41 -26.63 14.18
CA VAL A 205 -3.76 -27.35 15.42
C VAL A 205 -3.56 -26.41 16.60
N SER A 206 -4.54 -26.38 17.50
CA SER A 206 -4.49 -25.52 18.68
C SER A 206 -3.58 -26.13 19.76
N ARG A 207 -2.61 -25.31 20.26
CA ARG A 207 -1.78 -25.63 21.45
C ARG A 207 -1.04 -26.96 21.37
N ASN A 208 -0.59 -27.32 20.16
CA ASN A 208 0.22 -28.51 19.91
C ASN A 208 1.57 -28.14 19.27
N PRO A 209 2.66 -28.07 20.05
CA PRO A 209 3.98 -27.71 19.53
C PRO A 209 4.51 -28.67 18.45
N GLN A 210 4.08 -29.94 18.42
CA GLN A 210 4.50 -30.91 17.41
C GLN A 210 3.92 -30.60 16.03
N ALA A 211 2.88 -29.76 15.93
CA ALA A 211 2.34 -29.30 14.65
C ALA A 211 3.26 -28.30 13.91
N GLY A 212 4.38 -27.91 14.51
CA GLY A 212 5.35 -26.98 13.91
C GLY A 212 4.95 -25.52 14.07
N LYS A 213 5.68 -24.63 13.38
CA LYS A 213 5.44 -23.18 13.41
C LYS A 213 4.13 -22.86 12.68
N LEU A 214 3.39 -21.86 13.21
CA LEU A 214 2.23 -21.32 12.51
C LEU A 214 2.67 -20.71 11.17
N GLU A 215 2.02 -21.11 10.11
CA GLU A 215 2.18 -20.60 8.77
C GLU A 215 0.82 -20.21 8.19
N ILE A 216 0.76 -19.03 7.58
CA ILE A 216 -0.40 -18.51 6.86
C ILE A 216 0.09 -18.08 5.48
N THR A 217 -0.38 -18.77 4.44
CA THR A 217 0.04 -18.52 3.06
C THR A 217 -1.09 -18.85 2.09
N ARG A 218 -0.86 -18.67 0.80
CA ARG A 218 -1.78 -19.14 -0.26
C ARG A 218 -1.04 -20.02 -1.25
N ASN A 219 -1.75 -20.67 -2.13
CA ASN A 219 -1.14 -21.48 -3.23
C ASN A 219 -0.58 -20.58 -4.35
N TRP A 220 0.37 -19.71 -3.99
CA TRP A 220 0.93 -18.64 -4.82
C TRP A 220 1.69 -19.15 -6.05
N LEU A 221 2.36 -20.30 -5.95
CA LEU A 221 3.09 -20.91 -7.07
C LEU A 221 2.19 -21.22 -8.30
N SER A 222 0.91 -21.41 -8.06
CA SER A 222 -0.10 -21.64 -9.12
C SER A 222 -1.01 -20.42 -9.32
N ASN A 223 -0.65 -19.25 -8.81
CA ASN A 223 -1.48 -18.06 -8.84
C ASN A 223 -2.91 -18.27 -8.28
N GLY A 224 -3.04 -19.19 -7.31
CA GLY A 224 -4.33 -19.51 -6.72
C GLY A 224 -4.63 -18.71 -5.45
N ASN A 225 -5.91 -18.66 -5.08
CA ASN A 225 -6.42 -17.94 -3.90
C ASN A 225 -7.00 -18.92 -2.87
N VAL A 226 -6.33 -20.05 -2.64
CA VAL A 226 -6.61 -20.93 -1.50
C VAL A 226 -5.65 -20.55 -0.37
N ILE A 227 -6.16 -19.87 0.65
CA ILE A 227 -5.41 -19.47 1.84
C ILE A 227 -5.30 -20.70 2.74
N THR A 228 -4.08 -21.11 3.06
CA THR A 228 -3.80 -22.23 3.95
C THR A 228 -3.29 -21.71 5.29
N VAL A 229 -3.89 -22.18 6.37
CA VAL A 229 -3.43 -21.97 7.74
C VAL A 229 -2.97 -23.31 8.28
N SER A 230 -1.70 -23.42 8.68
CA SER A 230 -1.11 -24.68 9.17
C SER A 230 -0.21 -24.44 10.38
N GLY A 231 0.20 -25.51 11.06
CA GLY A 231 1.07 -25.45 12.24
C GLY A 231 0.34 -25.20 13.55
N ASN A 232 1.09 -24.82 14.59
CA ASN A 232 0.61 -24.65 15.94
C ASN A 232 0.07 -23.25 16.21
N VAL A 233 -1.17 -23.13 16.62
CA VAL A 233 -1.78 -21.89 17.13
C VAL A 233 -1.79 -21.92 18.66
N SER A 234 -0.80 -21.31 19.29
CA SER A 234 -0.67 -21.26 20.76
C SER A 234 -1.36 -20.04 21.39
N ARG A 235 -1.48 -18.95 20.65
CA ARG A 235 -2.08 -17.66 21.05
C ARG A 235 -2.79 -17.04 19.84
N PRO A 236 -3.72 -16.08 20.07
CA PRO A 236 -4.29 -15.32 18.96
C PRO A 236 -3.20 -14.64 18.12
N TYR A 237 -3.37 -14.66 16.81
CA TYR A 237 -2.48 -14.03 15.85
C TYR A 237 -3.28 -13.54 14.64
N THR A 238 -2.86 -12.44 14.05
CA THR A 238 -3.38 -11.97 12.76
C THR A 238 -2.20 -11.79 11.80
N GLY A 239 -2.28 -12.47 10.66
CA GLY A 239 -1.36 -12.32 9.54
C GLY A 239 -2.09 -11.77 8.33
N GLN A 240 -1.34 -11.35 7.31
CA GLN A 240 -1.85 -10.89 6.03
C GLN A 240 -1.30 -11.75 4.91
N VAL A 241 -2.14 -12.01 3.92
CA VAL A 241 -1.77 -12.72 2.69
C VAL A 241 -2.30 -11.90 1.51
N ASN A 242 -1.44 -11.61 0.54
CA ASN A 242 -1.92 -10.93 -0.66
C ASN A 242 -2.80 -11.85 -1.52
N ILE A 243 -3.57 -11.28 -2.42
CA ILE A 243 -4.51 -11.99 -3.30
C ILE A 243 -4.13 -11.80 -4.77
N TYR A 244 -4.22 -12.87 -5.52
CA TYR A 244 -4.09 -12.88 -6.98
C TYR A 244 -5.49 -12.76 -7.61
N THR A 245 -5.81 -11.76 -8.38
CA THR A 245 -5.28 -10.43 -8.60
C THR A 245 -6.05 -9.40 -7.78
N SER A 246 -5.44 -8.27 -7.40
CA SER A 246 -6.11 -7.28 -6.54
C SER A 246 -7.37 -6.69 -7.18
N LYS A 247 -7.32 -6.35 -8.49
CA LYS A 247 -8.48 -5.80 -9.22
C LYS A 247 -9.65 -6.77 -9.27
N ASP A 248 -9.36 -8.06 -9.51
CA ASP A 248 -10.41 -9.07 -9.60
C ASP A 248 -11.02 -9.34 -8.23
N PHE A 249 -10.19 -9.35 -7.18
CA PHE A 249 -10.67 -9.47 -5.80
C PHE A 249 -11.58 -8.31 -5.42
N PHE A 250 -11.19 -7.07 -5.74
CA PHE A 250 -12.01 -5.89 -5.47
C PHE A 250 -13.35 -5.98 -6.22
N PHE A 251 -13.29 -6.15 -7.55
CA PHE A 251 -14.47 -6.10 -8.39
C PHE A 251 -15.45 -7.24 -8.10
N HIS A 252 -14.91 -8.46 -7.93
CA HIS A 252 -15.71 -9.62 -7.54
C HIS A 252 -16.44 -9.38 -6.20
N THR A 253 -15.72 -8.89 -5.18
CA THR A 253 -16.30 -8.62 -3.86
C THR A 253 -17.36 -7.52 -3.92
N PHE A 254 -17.14 -6.47 -4.73
CA PHE A 254 -18.13 -5.43 -4.98
C PHE A 254 -19.43 -6.00 -5.58
N ILE A 255 -19.32 -6.82 -6.63
CA ILE A 255 -20.46 -7.47 -7.28
C ILE A 255 -21.18 -8.42 -6.29
N GLN A 256 -20.41 -9.20 -5.52
CA GLN A 256 -20.97 -10.06 -4.48
C GLN A 256 -21.81 -9.27 -3.48
N ARG A 257 -21.32 -8.15 -2.96
CA ARG A 257 -22.03 -7.32 -1.99
C ARG A 257 -23.26 -6.63 -2.59
N LEU A 258 -23.18 -6.15 -3.83
CA LEU A 258 -24.37 -5.67 -4.54
C LEU A 258 -25.46 -6.75 -4.61
N LYS A 259 -25.08 -7.97 -4.95
CA LYS A 259 -25.99 -9.11 -5.04
C LYS A 259 -26.60 -9.48 -3.67
N GLU A 260 -25.81 -9.43 -2.59
CA GLU A 260 -26.28 -9.63 -1.21
C GLU A 260 -27.34 -8.58 -0.81
N LYS A 261 -27.25 -7.36 -1.36
CA LYS A 261 -28.23 -6.28 -1.22
C LYS A 261 -29.41 -6.40 -2.19
N GLY A 262 -29.46 -7.46 -3.01
CA GLY A 262 -30.52 -7.68 -4.00
C GLY A 262 -30.39 -6.78 -5.24
N ILE A 263 -29.17 -6.27 -5.52
CA ILE A 263 -28.86 -5.45 -6.69
C ILE A 263 -28.14 -6.34 -7.70
N THR A 264 -28.68 -6.43 -8.92
CA THR A 264 -28.17 -7.34 -9.97
C THR A 264 -27.95 -6.63 -11.30
N SER A 265 -27.10 -7.22 -12.14
CA SER A 265 -26.91 -6.83 -13.53
C SER A 265 -26.60 -8.08 -14.36
N GLY A 266 -26.90 -8.01 -15.66
CA GLY A 266 -26.58 -9.10 -16.59
C GLY A 266 -25.13 -9.16 -17.05
N VAL A 267 -24.41 -8.03 -17.03
CA VAL A 267 -23.06 -7.91 -17.59
C VAL A 267 -22.12 -7.24 -16.59
N HIS A 268 -20.97 -7.89 -16.37
CA HIS A 268 -19.87 -7.35 -15.59
C HIS A 268 -18.60 -7.39 -16.45
N THR A 269 -17.86 -6.27 -16.52
CA THR A 269 -16.66 -6.17 -17.38
C THR A 269 -15.64 -5.17 -16.84
N TYR A 270 -14.47 -5.17 -17.45
CA TYR A 270 -13.51 -4.06 -17.30
C TYR A 270 -13.66 -3.10 -18.48
N ALA A 271 -13.49 -1.80 -18.20
CA ALA A 271 -13.47 -0.79 -19.25
C ALA A 271 -12.16 -0.91 -20.07
N ASP A 272 -12.29 -0.89 -21.40
CA ASP A 272 -11.14 -0.98 -22.30
C ASP A 272 -10.34 0.33 -22.39
N CYS A 273 -10.94 1.44 -21.99
CA CYS A 273 -10.34 2.78 -21.98
C CYS A 273 -10.89 3.61 -20.80
N PRO A 274 -10.27 4.75 -20.48
CA PRO A 274 -10.78 5.63 -19.44
C PRO A 274 -12.26 5.98 -19.64
N VAL A 275 -13.05 5.83 -18.57
CA VAL A 275 -14.47 6.17 -18.59
C VAL A 275 -14.62 7.69 -18.54
N ILE A 276 -14.63 8.29 -19.73
CA ILE A 276 -14.88 9.73 -19.94
C ILE A 276 -16.20 9.84 -20.72
N HIS A 277 -17.21 10.43 -20.10
CA HIS A 277 -18.52 10.60 -20.74
C HIS A 277 -19.16 11.92 -20.31
N ASP A 278 -19.65 12.71 -21.27
CA ASP A 278 -20.22 14.04 -21.01
C ASP A 278 -21.45 14.00 -20.08
N SER A 279 -22.20 12.90 -20.09
CA SER A 279 -23.41 12.71 -19.29
C SER A 279 -23.23 11.79 -18.08
N ILE A 280 -22.00 11.62 -17.60
CA ILE A 280 -21.73 10.76 -16.44
C ILE A 280 -22.08 11.48 -15.13
N ALA A 281 -22.90 10.84 -14.30
CA ALA A 281 -23.25 11.32 -12.96
C ALA A 281 -22.52 10.50 -11.89
N THR A 282 -22.36 11.07 -10.70
CA THR A 282 -21.64 10.46 -9.59
C THR A 282 -22.59 10.07 -8.47
N PHE A 283 -22.55 8.81 -8.03
CA PHE A 283 -23.23 8.38 -6.81
C PHE A 283 -22.37 8.63 -5.58
N CYS A 284 -21.10 8.27 -5.65
CA CYS A 284 -20.18 8.34 -4.53
C CYS A 284 -18.75 8.59 -5.00
N THR A 285 -17.99 9.26 -4.16
CA THR A 285 -16.52 9.37 -4.30
C THR A 285 -15.89 9.10 -2.95
N ILE A 286 -15.04 8.10 -2.90
CA ILE A 286 -14.12 7.88 -1.76
C ILE A 286 -12.87 8.70 -2.03
N ARG A 287 -12.51 9.57 -1.08
CA ARG A 287 -11.33 10.45 -1.19
C ARG A 287 -10.30 10.09 -0.14
N ARG A 288 -9.09 9.74 -0.59
CA ARG A 288 -7.97 9.48 0.30
C ARG A 288 -6.98 10.64 0.24
N PRO A 289 -6.87 11.45 1.32
CA PRO A 289 -5.89 12.53 1.36
C PRO A 289 -4.47 11.99 1.26
N ILE A 290 -3.64 12.61 0.42
CA ILE A 290 -2.22 12.25 0.25
C ILE A 290 -1.47 12.22 1.58
N ARG A 291 -1.86 13.05 2.54
CA ARG A 291 -1.26 13.08 3.89
C ARG A 291 -1.33 11.73 4.59
N GLN A 292 -2.45 11.00 4.49
CA GLN A 292 -2.58 9.66 5.09
C GLN A 292 -1.64 8.66 4.41
N VAL A 293 -1.54 8.74 3.10
CA VAL A 293 -0.67 7.88 2.29
C VAL A 293 0.81 8.13 2.61
N LEU A 294 1.22 9.42 2.67
CA LEU A 294 2.56 9.84 3.08
C LEU A 294 2.92 9.35 4.49
N GLU A 295 2.01 9.53 5.44
CA GLU A 295 2.23 9.11 6.82
C GLU A 295 2.48 7.60 6.91
N ARG A 296 1.71 6.81 6.20
CA ARG A 296 1.86 5.36 6.19
C ARG A 296 3.12 4.93 5.44
N ALA A 297 3.41 5.50 4.25
CA ALA A 297 4.62 5.22 3.50
C ALA A 297 5.88 5.44 4.34
N LEU A 298 5.95 6.57 5.05
CA LEU A 298 7.15 6.96 5.80
C LEU A 298 7.23 6.32 7.20
N LYS A 299 6.11 6.20 7.93
CA LYS A 299 6.13 5.66 9.31
C LYS A 299 6.03 4.14 9.37
N LYS A 300 5.40 3.50 8.39
CA LYS A 300 5.25 2.04 8.32
C LYS A 300 6.10 1.41 7.24
N SER A 301 6.79 2.24 6.47
CA SER A 301 7.56 1.80 5.29
C SER A 301 6.71 1.00 4.30
N ASP A 302 5.45 1.42 4.14
CA ASP A 302 4.46 0.73 3.31
C ASP A 302 4.80 0.91 1.82
N ASN A 303 5.04 -0.21 1.12
CA ASN A 303 5.40 -0.20 -0.29
C ASN A 303 4.25 0.28 -1.15
N LEU A 304 3.03 -0.24 -0.92
CA LEU A 304 1.86 0.10 -1.74
C LEU A 304 1.55 1.60 -1.68
N CYS A 305 1.73 2.24 -0.53
CA CYS A 305 1.56 3.68 -0.41
C CYS A 305 2.61 4.47 -1.23
N ALA A 306 3.84 3.97 -1.31
CA ALA A 306 4.87 4.57 -2.16
C ALA A 306 4.55 4.37 -3.64
N GLU A 307 4.17 3.15 -4.04
CA GLU A 307 3.74 2.83 -5.41
C GLU A 307 2.55 3.69 -5.85
N SER A 308 1.56 3.83 -4.99
CA SER A 308 0.41 4.69 -5.30
C SER A 308 0.83 6.12 -5.60
N MET A 309 1.67 6.73 -4.76
CA MET A 309 2.20 8.08 -5.02
C MET A 309 3.03 8.13 -6.31
N PHE A 310 3.82 7.11 -6.58
CA PHE A 310 4.64 6.98 -7.77
C PHE A 310 3.79 6.96 -9.05
N TYR A 311 2.72 6.15 -9.08
CA TYR A 311 1.80 6.12 -10.22
C TYR A 311 0.93 7.39 -10.35
N HIS A 312 0.64 8.09 -9.25
CA HIS A 312 -0.01 9.40 -9.32
C HIS A 312 0.92 10.48 -9.90
N LEU A 313 2.21 10.43 -9.58
CA LEU A 313 3.24 11.26 -10.24
C LEU A 313 3.33 10.96 -11.72
N ALA A 314 3.34 9.67 -12.10
CA ALA A 314 3.31 9.22 -13.48
C ALA A 314 2.09 9.78 -14.22
N ALA A 315 0.89 9.70 -13.63
CA ALA A 315 -0.34 10.19 -14.21
C ALA A 315 -0.37 11.72 -14.41
N GLN A 316 0.28 12.47 -13.51
CA GLN A 316 0.43 13.91 -13.68
C GLN A 316 1.46 14.25 -14.77
N HIS A 317 2.53 13.47 -14.87
CA HIS A 317 3.60 13.65 -15.85
C HIS A 317 3.17 13.27 -17.27
N ALA A 318 2.42 12.18 -17.41
CA ALA A 318 1.95 11.63 -18.69
C ALA A 318 0.41 11.47 -18.72
N PRO A 319 -0.37 12.58 -18.74
CA PRO A 319 -1.81 12.55 -18.50
C PRO A 319 -2.66 11.96 -19.64
N HIS A 320 -2.07 11.61 -20.79
CA HIS A 320 -2.80 11.24 -22.00
C HIS A 320 -2.76 9.75 -22.35
N HIS A 321 -2.14 8.91 -21.53
CA HIS A 321 -2.10 7.45 -21.72
C HIS A 321 -2.14 6.69 -20.41
N ARG A 322 -2.26 5.38 -20.48
CA ARG A 322 -2.09 4.50 -19.31
C ARG A 322 -0.66 4.61 -18.84
N VAL A 323 -0.47 5.01 -17.58
CA VAL A 323 0.87 5.26 -17.08
C VAL A 323 1.61 3.97 -16.76
N THR A 324 2.91 4.04 -16.90
CA THR A 324 3.87 2.97 -16.66
C THR A 324 4.82 3.32 -15.52
N ALA A 325 5.62 2.37 -15.06
CA ALA A 325 6.69 2.63 -14.11
C ALA A 325 7.75 3.60 -14.69
N ASP A 326 8.00 3.56 -16.01
CA ASP A 326 8.93 4.49 -16.66
C ASP A 326 8.44 5.94 -16.54
N ASP A 327 7.15 6.20 -16.72
CA ASP A 327 6.57 7.54 -16.53
C ASP A 327 6.75 8.06 -15.10
N GLY A 328 6.65 7.18 -14.11
CA GLY A 328 6.90 7.51 -12.71
C GLY A 328 8.36 7.81 -12.42
N THR A 329 9.25 7.02 -12.99
CA THR A 329 10.70 7.23 -12.95
C THR A 329 11.08 8.58 -13.57
N ASP A 330 10.53 8.88 -14.74
CA ASP A 330 10.76 10.15 -15.44
C ASP A 330 10.23 11.35 -14.65
N ALA A 331 9.08 11.22 -14.01
CA ALA A 331 8.51 12.26 -13.16
C ALA A 331 9.43 12.60 -11.97
N ILE A 332 9.99 11.57 -11.30
CA ILE A 332 10.94 11.77 -10.19
C ILE A 332 12.27 12.34 -10.71
N ALA A 333 12.79 11.82 -11.81
CA ALA A 333 14.03 12.30 -12.42
C ALA A 333 13.93 13.77 -12.85
N ASP A 334 12.79 14.17 -13.44
CA ASP A 334 12.51 15.56 -13.75
C ASP A 334 12.49 16.45 -12.51
N PHE A 335 11.84 16.03 -11.44
CA PHE A 335 11.83 16.76 -10.17
C PHE A 335 13.25 16.92 -9.59
N MET A 336 14.03 15.86 -9.54
CA MET A 336 15.40 15.88 -9.02
C MET A 336 16.28 16.84 -9.84
N LYS A 337 16.13 16.83 -11.16
CA LYS A 337 16.88 17.71 -12.05
C LYS A 337 16.42 19.16 -11.96
N THR A 338 15.13 19.42 -12.09
CA THR A 338 14.60 20.79 -12.28
C THR A 338 14.41 21.55 -10.98
N VAL A 339 14.11 20.87 -9.88
CA VAL A 339 13.84 21.47 -8.57
C VAL A 339 15.02 21.35 -7.63
N LEU A 340 15.66 20.17 -7.57
CA LEU A 340 16.79 19.93 -6.66
C LEU A 340 18.15 20.22 -7.31
N GLY A 341 18.22 20.40 -8.64
CA GLY A 341 19.43 20.71 -9.37
C GLY A 341 20.44 19.56 -9.46
N PHE A 342 20.00 18.32 -9.25
CA PHE A 342 20.87 17.15 -9.36
C PHE A 342 21.19 16.82 -10.82
N ASN A 343 22.44 16.43 -11.10
CA ASN A 343 22.81 15.93 -12.40
C ASN A 343 22.29 14.51 -12.63
N PRO A 344 21.44 14.26 -13.67
CA PRO A 344 20.90 12.94 -13.97
C PRO A 344 21.94 11.84 -14.19
N ASP A 345 23.17 12.19 -14.58
CA ASP A 345 24.26 11.21 -14.78
C ASP A 345 24.76 10.61 -13.48
N ASN A 346 24.42 11.19 -12.33
CA ASN A 346 24.93 10.78 -11.03
C ASN A 346 23.97 9.83 -10.26
N TYR A 347 22.80 9.54 -10.80
CA TYR A 347 21.82 8.64 -10.14
C TYR A 347 21.01 7.88 -11.17
N LYS A 348 20.38 6.80 -10.69
CA LYS A 348 19.37 6.05 -11.46
C LYS A 348 18.20 5.78 -10.53
N ILE A 349 17.02 6.20 -10.95
CA ILE A 349 15.77 5.83 -10.30
C ILE A 349 15.38 4.44 -10.80
N VAL A 350 15.01 3.58 -9.89
CA VAL A 350 14.52 2.22 -10.18
C VAL A 350 13.31 1.99 -9.28
N ASP A 351 12.23 1.56 -9.89
CA ASP A 351 11.02 1.12 -9.17
C ASP A 351 11.31 -0.13 -8.33
#